data_7e04a44f4142b625feefb326705c1a19
#
_entry.id   7e04a44f4142b625feefb326705c1a19
#
_cell.length_a   1.000
_cell.length_b   1.000
_cell.length_c   1.000
_cell.angle_alpha   90.00
_cell.angle_beta   90.00
_cell.angle_gamma   90.00
#
_symmetry.space_group_name_H-M   'P 1'
#
loop_
_entity.id
_entity.type
_entity.pdbx_description
1 polymer ?
#
loop_
_entity_poly.entity_id
_entity_poly.type
_entity_poly.pdbx_seq_one_letter_code
_entity_poly.pdbx_strand_id
1 'polypeptide(L)'
;MGKRSGHKGSGDANLEVYASGSTSADSFTSPEDYAQALALQKAQELVAQRDAAKQQAEIMEAYADSEEKVRDKYDDYDQVARNPNVPITEVMAEAIYESDVGPEVAYYLGSNVKEAARISRLSPFMQAKEIGKIEARLASDPPVKKTSNAPAPISPVTARSNGAPSHDTTDPRSIKSMTTSQWIEAERARQMKKYEAQRNR
;
A
#
# COMPACT_ATOMS: atom_id res chain seq x y z
N MET A 1 45.85 69.02 13.66
CA MET A 1 45.36 68.18 12.54
C MET A 1 45.69 66.73 12.89
N GLY A 2 44.76 66.00 13.47
CA GLY A 2 44.92 64.62 13.85
C GLY A 2 44.27 63.70 12.84
N LYS A 3 45.05 62.84 12.19
CA LYS A 3 44.52 61.73 11.35
C LYS A 3 44.15 60.57 12.25
N ARG A 4 42.85 60.28 12.34
CA ARG A 4 42.34 59.01 12.86
C ARG A 4 42.48 57.95 11.77
N SER A 5 43.38 56.99 11.94
CA SER A 5 43.44 55.76 11.17
C SER A 5 42.29 54.84 11.64
N GLY A 6 41.30 54.58 10.78
CA GLY A 6 40.24 53.61 11.04
C GLY A 6 40.79 52.20 11.01
N HIS A 7 40.66 51.52 12.12
CA HIS A 7 40.85 50.06 12.22
C HIS A 7 39.67 49.37 11.51
N LYS A 8 39.89 48.97 10.27
CA LYS A 8 38.92 48.16 9.51
C LYS A 8 39.05 46.71 9.99
N GLY A 9 37.93 46.22 10.45
CA GLY A 9 37.80 44.98 11.18
C GLY A 9 38.30 43.71 10.47
N SER A 10 39.02 42.95 11.23
CA SER A 10 39.48 41.60 10.97
C SER A 10 38.33 40.57 11.08
N GLY A 11 37.07 41.02 11.19
CA GLY A 11 35.90 40.15 11.40
C GLY A 11 35.28 39.59 10.14
N ASP A 12 35.35 40.33 9.01
CA ASP A 12 34.63 39.92 7.80
C ASP A 12 35.33 38.82 7.01
N ALA A 13 36.66 38.77 7.03
CA ALA A 13 37.43 37.75 6.32
C ALA A 13 37.30 36.34 6.96
N ASN A 14 36.98 36.29 8.25
CA ASN A 14 36.84 35.00 8.97
C ASN A 14 35.47 34.37 8.75
N LEU A 15 34.43 35.16 8.45
CA LEU A 15 33.08 34.66 8.14
C LEU A 15 32.99 34.00 6.74
N GLU A 16 33.79 34.47 5.77
CA GLU A 16 33.82 33.90 4.43
C GLU A 16 34.49 32.51 4.38
N VAL A 17 35.45 32.27 5.27
CA VAL A 17 36.13 30.95 5.38
C VAL A 17 35.16 29.87 5.91
N TYR A 18 34.25 30.24 6.81
CA TYR A 18 33.22 29.33 7.33
C TYR A 18 32.17 28.95 6.27
N ALA A 19 31.91 29.83 5.32
CA ALA A 19 30.92 29.59 4.26
C ALA A 19 31.44 28.69 3.12
N SER A 20 32.73 28.58 2.93
CA SER A 20 33.34 27.82 1.80
C SER A 20 33.67 26.36 2.08
N GLY A 21 33.39 25.84 3.29
CA GLY A 21 33.52 24.40 3.62
C GLY A 21 34.91 23.82 3.67
N SER A 22 35.96 24.62 3.48
CA SER A 22 37.38 24.18 3.57
C SER A 22 37.98 24.55 4.93
N THR A 23 37.90 23.64 5.88
CA THR A 23 38.57 23.71 7.18
C THR A 23 39.99 23.14 7.09
N SER A 24 40.82 23.64 6.18
CA SER A 24 42.21 23.27 6.12
C SER A 24 42.97 24.02 7.24
N ALA A 25 43.80 23.31 8.03
CA ALA A 25 44.53 23.88 9.15
C ALA A 25 45.41 25.08 8.76
N ASP A 26 45.90 25.11 7.51
CA ASP A 26 46.74 26.16 6.97
C ASP A 26 46.01 27.49 6.73
N SER A 27 44.65 27.48 6.82
CA SER A 27 43.80 28.68 6.60
C SER A 27 43.58 29.48 7.89
N PHE A 28 44.02 28.99 9.06
CA PHE A 28 43.78 29.61 10.36
C PHE A 28 45.06 30.19 10.98
N THR A 29 44.90 31.32 11.66
CA THR A 29 46.02 32.05 12.25
C THR A 29 46.44 31.46 13.59
N SER A 30 45.55 30.71 14.28
CA SER A 30 45.87 30.04 15.54
C SER A 30 45.22 28.63 15.58
N PRO A 31 45.84 27.70 16.36
CA PRO A 31 45.26 26.38 16.58
C PRO A 31 43.89 26.43 17.28
N GLU A 32 43.63 27.44 18.08
CA GLU A 32 42.37 27.63 18.79
C GLU A 32 41.26 28.02 17.81
N ASP A 33 41.53 28.92 16.85
CA ASP A 33 40.56 29.31 15.80
C ASP A 33 40.19 28.11 14.91
N TYR A 34 41.17 27.29 14.57
CA TYR A 34 40.94 26.02 13.84
C TYR A 34 40.06 25.06 14.64
N ALA A 35 40.35 24.88 15.94
CA ALA A 35 39.56 23.99 16.79
C ALA A 35 38.10 24.48 16.92
N GLN A 36 37.88 25.80 17.05
CA GLN A 36 36.54 26.39 17.10
C GLN A 36 35.80 26.21 15.77
N ALA A 37 36.47 26.42 14.63
CA ALA A 37 35.87 26.21 13.31
C ALA A 37 35.46 24.76 13.10
N LEU A 38 36.32 23.82 13.48
CA LEU A 38 36.03 22.39 13.39
C LEU A 38 34.88 21.99 14.32
N ALA A 39 34.81 22.53 15.54
CA ALA A 39 33.71 22.28 16.46
C ALA A 39 32.37 22.82 15.90
N LEU A 40 32.40 24.03 15.34
CA LEU A 40 31.21 24.63 14.70
C LEU A 40 30.73 23.82 13.48
N GLN A 41 31.67 23.42 12.62
CA GLN A 41 31.36 22.56 11.46
C GLN A 41 30.72 21.24 11.91
N LYS A 42 31.30 20.57 12.89
CA LYS A 42 30.75 19.34 13.47
C LYS A 42 29.37 19.54 14.07
N ALA A 43 29.17 20.65 14.79
CA ALA A 43 27.86 20.98 15.34
C ALA A 43 26.79 21.19 14.23
N GLN A 44 27.16 21.90 13.17
CA GLN A 44 26.26 22.11 12.01
C GLN A 44 25.96 20.80 11.30
N GLU A 45 26.96 19.94 11.10
CA GLU A 45 26.75 18.61 10.49
C GLU A 45 25.81 17.74 11.34
N LEU A 46 25.98 17.71 12.66
CA LEU A 46 25.10 16.97 13.56
C LEU A 46 23.65 17.50 13.54
N VAL A 47 23.48 18.82 13.49
CA VAL A 47 22.15 19.45 13.35
C VAL A 47 21.54 19.07 12.02
N ALA A 48 22.29 19.18 10.91
CA ALA A 48 21.80 18.82 9.58
C ALA A 48 21.41 17.34 9.49
N GLN A 49 22.22 16.44 10.07
CA GLN A 49 21.91 15.00 10.12
C GLN A 49 20.65 14.73 10.94
N ARG A 50 20.49 15.40 12.10
CA ARG A 50 19.29 15.25 12.92
C ARG A 50 18.04 15.75 12.21
N ASP A 51 18.14 16.90 11.54
CA ASP A 51 17.01 17.49 10.84
C ASP A 51 16.63 16.66 9.60
N ALA A 52 17.61 16.12 8.87
CA ALA A 52 17.37 15.17 7.77
C ALA A 52 16.71 13.88 8.27
N ALA A 53 17.23 13.30 9.38
CA ALA A 53 16.61 12.11 9.97
C ALA A 53 15.17 12.36 10.46
N LYS A 54 14.90 13.55 11.01
CA LYS A 54 13.55 13.94 11.42
C LYS A 54 12.61 14.07 10.22
N GLN A 55 13.04 14.76 9.17
CA GLN A 55 12.24 14.87 7.93
C GLN A 55 11.94 13.49 7.32
N GLN A 56 12.94 12.62 7.28
CA GLN A 56 12.74 11.27 6.76
C GLN A 56 11.75 10.45 7.63
N ALA A 57 11.82 10.60 8.95
CA ALA A 57 10.86 9.97 9.86
C ALA A 57 9.43 10.49 9.64
N GLU A 58 9.25 11.80 9.49
CA GLU A 58 7.95 12.43 9.19
C GLU A 58 7.36 11.93 7.85
N ILE A 59 8.19 11.83 6.80
CA ILE A 59 7.77 11.28 5.49
C ILE A 59 7.33 9.81 5.64
N MET A 60 8.10 9.00 6.36
CA MET A 60 7.77 7.58 6.56
C MET A 60 6.51 7.39 7.41
N GLU A 61 6.28 8.24 8.41
CA GLU A 61 5.05 8.22 9.23
C GLU A 61 3.83 8.61 8.38
N ALA A 62 3.92 9.70 7.62
CA ALA A 62 2.85 10.13 6.72
C ALA A 62 2.53 9.07 5.66
N TYR A 63 3.55 8.40 5.13
CA TYR A 63 3.36 7.29 4.20
C TYR A 63 2.65 6.10 4.87
N ALA A 64 3.04 5.73 6.09
CA ALA A 64 2.41 4.64 6.82
C ALA A 64 0.92 4.91 7.10
N ASP A 65 0.57 6.14 7.50
CA ASP A 65 -0.81 6.56 7.72
C ASP A 65 -1.66 6.50 6.45
N SER A 66 -1.08 6.86 5.30
CA SER A 66 -1.75 6.77 4.01
C SER A 66 -1.84 5.33 3.51
N GLU A 67 -0.81 4.50 3.77
CA GLU A 67 -0.79 3.08 3.42
C GLU A 67 -1.91 2.30 4.13
N GLU A 68 -2.19 2.61 5.41
CA GLU A 68 -3.27 1.98 6.17
C GLU A 68 -4.62 2.19 5.49
N LYS A 69 -4.91 3.43 5.05
CA LYS A 69 -6.15 3.77 4.33
C LYS A 69 -6.28 3.04 3.00
N VAL A 70 -5.16 2.87 2.29
CA VAL A 70 -5.14 2.18 0.99
C VAL A 70 -5.25 0.67 1.17
N ARG A 71 -4.70 0.12 2.24
CA ARG A 71 -4.84 -1.29 2.61
C ARG A 71 -6.30 -1.67 2.89
N ASP A 72 -7.06 -0.78 3.52
CA ASP A 72 -8.51 -0.97 3.72
C ASP A 72 -9.29 -0.93 2.40
N LYS A 73 -8.75 -0.26 1.38
CA LYS A 73 -9.35 -0.14 0.05
C LYS A 73 -9.08 -1.36 -0.84
N TYR A 74 -7.92 -2.03 -0.67
CA TYR A 74 -7.46 -3.16 -1.50
C TYR A 74 -7.07 -4.36 -0.64
N ASP A 75 -7.86 -5.43 -0.69
CA ASP A 75 -7.64 -6.65 0.11
C ASP A 75 -6.32 -7.38 -0.25
N ASP A 76 -5.79 -7.16 -1.46
CA ASP A 76 -4.56 -7.74 -1.99
C ASP A 76 -3.37 -6.77 -1.97
N TYR A 77 -3.48 -5.63 -1.27
CA TYR A 77 -2.47 -4.58 -1.26
C TYR A 77 -1.06 -5.09 -0.97
N ASP A 78 -0.88 -5.85 0.11
CA ASP A 78 0.44 -6.35 0.52
C ASP A 78 1.07 -7.30 -0.52
N GLN A 79 0.24 -8.08 -1.21
CA GLN A 79 0.72 -9.01 -2.24
C GLN A 79 1.13 -8.29 -3.52
N VAL A 80 0.46 -7.20 -3.85
CA VAL A 80 0.66 -6.44 -5.08
C VAL A 80 1.72 -5.37 -4.89
N ALA A 81 1.57 -4.47 -3.92
CA ALA A 81 2.47 -3.34 -3.71
C ALA A 81 3.86 -3.76 -3.18
N ARG A 82 3.93 -4.83 -2.38
CA ARG A 82 5.18 -5.36 -1.82
C ARG A 82 5.74 -6.57 -2.57
N ASN A 83 5.31 -6.78 -3.82
CA ASN A 83 5.78 -7.89 -4.64
C ASN A 83 7.27 -7.74 -4.97
N PRO A 84 8.15 -8.68 -4.57
CA PRO A 84 9.60 -8.59 -4.80
C PRO A 84 10.01 -8.64 -6.28
N ASN A 85 9.11 -9.05 -7.17
CA ASN A 85 9.35 -9.08 -8.61
C ASN A 85 9.12 -7.72 -9.29
N VAL A 86 8.63 -6.70 -8.57
CA VAL A 86 8.45 -5.35 -9.10
C VAL A 86 9.78 -4.60 -8.97
N PRO A 87 10.43 -4.20 -10.07
CA PRO A 87 11.68 -3.48 -10.02
C PRO A 87 11.43 -2.01 -9.64
N ILE A 88 11.65 -1.69 -8.37
CA ILE A 88 11.62 -0.33 -7.82
C ILE A 88 13.06 0.10 -7.55
N THR A 89 13.48 1.22 -8.13
CA THR A 89 14.77 1.84 -7.86
C THR A 89 14.66 2.77 -6.64
N GLU A 90 15.79 3.17 -6.07
CA GLU A 90 15.84 4.10 -4.96
C GLU A 90 15.12 5.42 -5.28
N VAL A 91 15.36 6.00 -6.46
CA VAL A 91 14.70 7.23 -6.93
C VAL A 91 13.18 7.05 -7.08
N MET A 92 12.74 5.88 -7.55
CA MET A 92 11.29 5.58 -7.62
C MET A 92 10.70 5.47 -6.22
N ALA A 93 11.40 4.81 -5.30
CA ALA A 93 10.94 4.66 -3.91
C ALA A 93 10.85 6.03 -3.20
N GLU A 94 11.87 6.88 -3.35
CA GLU A 94 11.88 8.25 -2.83
C GLU A 94 10.68 9.06 -3.35
N ALA A 95 10.46 9.07 -4.67
CA ALA A 95 9.32 9.76 -5.28
C ALA A 95 7.96 9.20 -4.81
N ILE A 96 7.87 7.90 -4.53
CA ILE A 96 6.65 7.27 -4.01
C ILE A 96 6.41 7.68 -2.55
N TYR A 97 7.46 7.72 -1.72
CA TYR A 97 7.33 8.11 -0.31
C TYR A 97 6.96 9.58 -0.13
N GLU A 98 7.41 10.45 -1.02
CA GLU A 98 7.10 11.88 -1.00
C GLU A 98 5.73 12.22 -1.60
N SER A 99 5.10 11.27 -2.29
CA SER A 99 3.80 11.47 -2.94
C SER A 99 2.63 11.35 -1.97
N ASP A 100 1.66 12.27 -2.04
CA ASP A 100 0.42 12.23 -1.26
C ASP A 100 -0.42 10.97 -1.51
N VAL A 101 -0.29 10.37 -2.70
CA VAL A 101 -0.95 9.12 -3.11
C VAL A 101 0.05 8.00 -3.32
N GLY A 102 1.17 8.04 -2.61
CA GLY A 102 2.28 7.09 -2.74
C GLY A 102 1.87 5.63 -2.65
N PRO A 103 1.07 5.20 -1.67
CA PRO A 103 0.60 3.83 -1.58
C PRO A 103 -0.24 3.37 -2.78
N GLU A 104 -1.08 4.25 -3.35
CA GLU A 104 -1.79 3.95 -4.61
C GLU A 104 -0.83 3.81 -5.79
N VAL A 105 0.22 4.64 -5.85
CA VAL A 105 1.28 4.53 -6.87
C VAL A 105 2.01 3.20 -6.74
N ALA A 106 2.37 2.79 -5.52
CA ALA A 106 3.00 1.50 -5.26
C ALA A 106 2.09 0.33 -5.70
N TYR A 107 0.81 0.38 -5.37
CA TYR A 107 -0.18 -0.61 -5.81
C TYR A 107 -0.33 -0.64 -7.33
N TYR A 108 -0.38 0.52 -7.98
CA TYR A 108 -0.46 0.62 -9.44
C TYR A 108 0.76 -0.02 -10.11
N LEU A 109 1.97 0.28 -9.64
CA LEU A 109 3.21 -0.31 -10.17
C LEU A 109 3.29 -1.82 -9.92
N GLY A 110 2.84 -2.28 -8.76
CA GLY A 110 2.70 -3.70 -8.44
C GLY A 110 1.75 -4.44 -9.38
N SER A 111 0.63 -3.81 -9.71
CA SER A 111 -0.34 -4.33 -10.67
C SER A 111 0.18 -4.27 -12.12
N ASN A 112 1.13 -3.37 -12.44
CA ASN A 112 1.67 -3.12 -13.77
C ASN A 112 3.19 -3.32 -13.82
N VAL A 113 3.65 -4.52 -13.49
CA VAL A 113 5.10 -4.87 -13.39
C VAL A 113 5.89 -4.51 -14.65
N LYS A 114 5.26 -4.61 -15.83
CA LYS A 114 5.91 -4.24 -17.11
C LYS A 114 6.18 -2.74 -17.18
N GLU A 115 5.28 -1.92 -16.67
CA GLU A 115 5.46 -0.46 -16.62
C GLU A 115 6.51 -0.08 -15.59
N ALA A 116 6.50 -0.68 -14.41
CA ALA A 116 7.55 -0.54 -13.41
C ALA A 116 8.94 -0.87 -14.00
N ALA A 117 9.05 -1.99 -14.72
CA ALA A 117 10.28 -2.39 -15.39
C ALA A 117 10.71 -1.44 -16.53
N ARG A 118 9.77 -0.79 -17.19
CA ARG A 118 10.08 0.26 -18.18
C ARG A 118 10.65 1.49 -17.49
N ILE A 119 9.99 1.94 -16.43
CA ILE A 119 10.38 3.14 -15.70
C ILE A 119 11.75 2.94 -15.02
N SER A 120 12.01 1.80 -14.40
CA SER A 120 13.26 1.51 -13.70
C SER A 120 14.51 1.60 -14.59
N ARG A 121 14.35 1.50 -15.92
CA ARG A 121 15.44 1.61 -16.92
C ARG A 121 15.69 3.03 -17.41
N LEU A 122 14.86 3.99 -17.01
CA LEU A 122 15.01 5.39 -17.39
C LEU A 122 16.09 6.07 -16.53
N SER A 123 16.52 7.28 -16.95
CA SER A 123 17.37 8.10 -16.10
C SER A 123 16.64 8.52 -14.82
N PRO A 124 17.35 8.80 -13.72
CA PRO A 124 16.75 9.19 -12.43
C PRO A 124 15.68 10.29 -12.55
N PHE A 125 16.00 11.35 -13.27
CA PHE A 125 15.05 12.44 -13.52
C PHE A 125 13.78 11.99 -14.26
N MET A 126 13.93 11.10 -15.24
CA MET A 126 12.79 10.57 -15.99
C MET A 126 11.95 9.60 -15.18
N GLN A 127 12.56 8.85 -14.25
CA GLN A 127 11.85 7.99 -13.32
C GLN A 127 10.92 8.84 -12.43
N ALA A 128 11.45 9.85 -11.75
CA ALA A 128 10.66 10.75 -10.92
C ALA A 128 9.52 11.42 -11.73
N LYS A 129 9.81 11.87 -12.96
CA LYS A 129 8.79 12.45 -13.84
C LYS A 129 7.66 11.47 -14.20
N GLU A 130 7.98 10.21 -14.48
CA GLU A 130 6.96 9.19 -14.80
C GLU A 130 6.14 8.84 -13.56
N ILE A 131 6.76 8.75 -12.38
CA ILE A 131 6.04 8.58 -11.11
C ILE A 131 5.07 9.76 -10.89
N GLY A 132 5.50 11.01 -11.04
CA GLY A 132 4.62 12.17 -10.93
C GLY A 132 3.46 12.18 -11.92
N LYS A 133 3.62 11.62 -13.13
CA LYS A 133 2.49 11.45 -14.06
C LYS A 133 1.50 10.39 -13.59
N ILE A 134 1.98 9.30 -13.00
CA ILE A 134 1.13 8.26 -12.42
C ILE A 134 0.37 8.87 -11.24
N GLU A 135 1.03 9.58 -10.37
CA GLU A 135 0.45 10.33 -9.26
C GLU A 135 -0.68 11.25 -9.70
N ALA A 136 -0.41 12.13 -10.68
CA ALA A 136 -1.41 13.06 -11.21
C ALA A 136 -2.63 12.33 -11.82
N ARG A 137 -2.41 11.16 -12.44
CA ARG A 137 -3.50 10.32 -12.96
C ARG A 137 -4.33 9.73 -11.84
N LEU A 138 -3.68 9.16 -10.82
CA LEU A 138 -4.37 8.52 -9.69
C LEU A 138 -5.12 9.53 -8.81
N ALA A 139 -4.58 10.74 -8.68
CA ALA A 139 -5.27 11.85 -8.00
C ALA A 139 -6.52 12.31 -8.75
N SER A 140 -6.49 12.28 -10.11
CA SER A 140 -7.62 12.69 -10.96
C SER A 140 -8.68 11.60 -11.11
N ASP A 141 -8.26 10.34 -11.18
CA ASP A 141 -9.10 9.17 -11.39
C ASP A 141 -8.63 8.02 -10.48
N PRO A 142 -9.01 8.08 -9.20
CA PRO A 142 -8.60 7.06 -8.25
C PRO A 142 -9.10 5.69 -8.71
N PRO A 143 -8.23 4.65 -8.70
CA PRO A 143 -8.60 3.33 -9.18
C PRO A 143 -9.79 2.80 -8.39
N VAL A 144 -10.86 2.51 -9.13
CA VAL A 144 -12.07 1.91 -8.57
C VAL A 144 -11.71 0.53 -8.03
N LYS A 145 -12.17 0.23 -6.82
CA LYS A 145 -12.05 -1.10 -6.20
C LYS A 145 -12.41 -2.15 -7.26
N LYS A 146 -11.46 -2.95 -7.70
CA LYS A 146 -11.75 -4.11 -8.56
C LYS A 146 -12.56 -5.07 -7.70
N THR A 147 -13.88 -4.97 -7.74
CA THR A 147 -14.72 -6.07 -7.32
C THR A 147 -14.26 -7.26 -8.13
N SER A 148 -13.78 -8.30 -7.44
CA SER A 148 -13.30 -9.51 -8.10
C SER A 148 -14.35 -9.92 -9.12
N ASN A 149 -13.94 -10.26 -10.36
CA ASN A 149 -14.81 -10.91 -11.34
C ASN A 149 -15.16 -12.34 -10.91
N ALA A 150 -15.02 -12.65 -9.62
CA ALA A 150 -15.56 -13.87 -9.07
C ALA A 150 -17.07 -13.85 -9.37
N PRO A 151 -17.62 -14.89 -10.03
CA PRO A 151 -19.05 -15.01 -10.21
C PRO A 151 -19.71 -14.81 -8.84
N ALA A 152 -20.77 -13.99 -8.81
CA ALA A 152 -21.55 -13.81 -7.58
C ALA A 152 -21.76 -15.17 -6.93
N PRO A 153 -21.61 -15.30 -5.60
CA PRO A 153 -21.83 -16.55 -4.90
C PRO A 153 -23.15 -17.13 -5.43
N ILE A 154 -23.10 -18.34 -5.98
CA ILE A 154 -24.28 -19.02 -6.46
C ILE A 154 -25.23 -19.04 -5.28
N SER A 155 -26.31 -18.24 -5.34
CA SER A 155 -27.36 -18.31 -4.35
C SER A 155 -27.74 -19.77 -4.25
N PRO A 156 -27.74 -20.39 -3.05
CA PRO A 156 -28.15 -21.77 -2.94
C PRO A 156 -29.51 -21.87 -3.62
N VAL A 157 -29.60 -22.72 -4.65
CA VAL A 157 -30.85 -22.99 -5.32
C VAL A 157 -31.73 -23.59 -4.22
N THR A 158 -32.55 -22.73 -3.63
CA THR A 158 -33.67 -23.24 -2.85
C THR A 158 -34.50 -24.02 -3.87
N ALA A 159 -34.37 -25.34 -3.80
CA ALA A 159 -35.23 -26.23 -4.54
C ALA A 159 -36.66 -25.75 -4.23
N ARG A 160 -37.30 -25.10 -5.22
CA ARG A 160 -38.75 -24.89 -5.16
C ARG A 160 -39.34 -26.27 -5.17
N SER A 161 -39.55 -26.84 -4.01
CA SER A 161 -40.45 -27.97 -3.85
C SER A 161 -41.85 -27.43 -4.03
N ASN A 162 -42.27 -27.32 -5.31
CA ASN A 162 -43.69 -27.27 -5.66
C ASN A 162 -44.23 -28.69 -5.56
N GLY A 163 -44.36 -29.19 -4.36
CA GLY A 163 -44.97 -30.47 -4.04
C GLY A 163 -45.04 -30.58 -2.53
N ALA A 164 -46.21 -30.92 -2.00
CA ALA A 164 -46.31 -31.36 -0.61
C ALA A 164 -45.19 -32.37 -0.34
N PRO A 165 -44.54 -32.36 0.84
CA PRO A 165 -43.46 -33.29 1.15
C PRO A 165 -44.00 -34.71 0.93
N SER A 166 -43.53 -35.38 -0.13
CA SER A 166 -43.86 -36.78 -0.32
C SER A 166 -43.09 -37.54 0.72
N HIS A 167 -43.78 -37.91 1.79
CA HIS A 167 -43.23 -38.70 2.85
C HIS A 167 -42.86 -40.08 2.27
N ASP A 168 -41.56 -40.32 2.15
CA ASP A 168 -41.07 -41.63 1.67
C ASP A 168 -41.01 -42.62 2.84
N THR A 169 -41.87 -43.64 2.78
CA THR A 169 -41.97 -44.69 3.80
C THR A 169 -40.80 -45.65 3.78
N THR A 170 -39.87 -45.51 2.80
CA THR A 170 -38.67 -46.36 2.71
C THR A 170 -37.41 -45.65 3.21
N ASP A 171 -37.43 -44.33 3.36
CA ASP A 171 -36.30 -43.56 3.88
C ASP A 171 -36.35 -43.49 5.42
N PRO A 172 -35.32 -44.03 6.14
CA PRO A 172 -35.28 -43.99 7.59
C PRO A 172 -35.32 -42.55 8.18
N ARG A 173 -34.88 -41.53 7.40
CA ARG A 173 -34.91 -40.12 7.82
C ARG A 173 -36.30 -39.57 7.77
N SER A 174 -37.04 -39.92 6.73
CA SER A 174 -38.44 -39.55 6.56
C SER A 174 -39.33 -40.19 7.63
N ILE A 175 -39.10 -41.48 7.93
CA ILE A 175 -39.86 -42.23 8.94
C ILE A 175 -39.68 -41.61 10.35
N LYS A 176 -38.49 -41.15 10.70
CA LYS A 176 -38.25 -40.50 12.00
C LYS A 176 -38.99 -39.18 12.19
N SER A 177 -39.34 -38.48 11.11
CA SER A 177 -40.01 -37.17 11.16
C SER A 177 -41.53 -37.30 10.98
N MET A 178 -42.05 -38.45 10.64
CA MET A 178 -43.48 -38.71 10.44
C MET A 178 -44.17 -39.09 11.75
N THR A 179 -45.43 -38.65 11.87
CA THR A 179 -46.37 -39.21 12.85
C THR A 179 -46.89 -40.56 12.31
N THR A 180 -47.36 -41.41 13.24
CA THR A 180 -47.93 -42.73 12.88
C THR A 180 -49.06 -42.62 11.83
N SER A 181 -49.89 -41.62 11.95
CA SER A 181 -50.99 -41.34 10.97
C SER A 181 -50.46 -40.97 9.60
N GLN A 182 -49.46 -40.13 9.51
CA GLN A 182 -48.81 -39.73 8.26
C GLN A 182 -48.11 -40.89 7.58
N TRP A 183 -47.48 -41.78 8.38
CA TRP A 183 -46.83 -42.98 7.86
C TRP A 183 -47.87 -43.94 7.25
N ILE A 184 -49.01 -44.20 7.91
CA ILE A 184 -50.08 -45.06 7.41
C ILE A 184 -50.66 -44.52 6.11
N GLU A 185 -50.87 -43.22 6.01
CA GLU A 185 -51.44 -42.56 4.81
C GLU A 185 -50.45 -42.64 3.63
N ALA A 186 -49.15 -42.35 3.87
CA ALA A 186 -48.10 -42.44 2.86
C ALA A 186 -47.86 -43.88 2.39
N GLU A 187 -47.91 -44.88 3.28
CA GLU A 187 -47.78 -46.28 2.91
C GLU A 187 -49.00 -46.78 2.08
N ARG A 188 -50.21 -46.36 2.44
CA ARG A 188 -51.43 -46.64 1.62
C ARG A 188 -51.31 -46.03 0.22
N ALA A 189 -50.85 -44.79 0.11
CA ALA A 189 -50.69 -44.13 -1.20
C ALA A 189 -49.65 -44.88 -2.05
N ARG A 190 -48.56 -45.34 -1.43
CA ARG A 190 -47.53 -46.14 -2.09
C ARG A 190 -48.04 -47.46 -2.57
N GLN A 191 -48.82 -48.18 -1.76
CA GLN A 191 -49.39 -49.46 -2.14
C GLN A 191 -50.42 -49.31 -3.27
N MET A 192 -51.26 -48.30 -3.22
CA MET A 192 -52.19 -47.98 -4.29
C MET A 192 -51.47 -47.70 -5.62
N LYS A 193 -50.41 -46.88 -5.60
CA LYS A 193 -49.60 -46.61 -6.80
C LYS A 193 -48.98 -47.90 -7.37
N LYS A 194 -48.49 -48.77 -6.50
CA LYS A 194 -47.93 -50.07 -6.91
C LYS A 194 -48.98 -50.98 -7.54
N TYR A 195 -50.15 -51.01 -6.96
CA TYR A 195 -51.27 -51.78 -7.49
C TYR A 195 -51.78 -51.26 -8.86
N GLU A 196 -51.87 -49.94 -9.01
CA GLU A 196 -52.22 -49.29 -10.29
C GLU A 196 -51.17 -49.59 -11.37
N ALA A 197 -49.88 -49.53 -11.03
CA ALA A 197 -48.80 -49.82 -11.96
C ALA A 197 -48.78 -51.28 -12.41
N GLN A 198 -49.26 -52.21 -11.58
CA GLN A 198 -49.40 -53.64 -11.93
C GLN A 198 -50.58 -53.88 -12.81
N ARG A 199 -51.68 -53.12 -12.64
CA ARG A 199 -52.90 -53.29 -13.41
C ARG A 199 -52.80 -52.71 -14.83
N ASN A 200 -51.87 -51.73 -15.03
CA ASN A 200 -51.69 -51.11 -16.34
C ASN A 200 -50.54 -51.76 -17.17
N ARG A 201 -50.08 -52.92 -16.76
CA ARG A 201 -49.13 -53.78 -17.49
C ARG A 201 -49.90 -54.96 -18.13
#